data_f21492c1ce07601f4118696af868b914
#
_entry.id   f21492c1ce07601f4118696af868b914
#
_cell.length_a   1.000
_cell.length_b   1.000
_cell.length_c   1.000
_cell.angle_alpha   90.00
_cell.angle_beta   90.00
_cell.angle_gamma   90.00
#
_symmetry.space_group_name_H-M   'P 1'
#
loop_
_entity.id
_entity.type
_entity.pdbx_description
1 polymer ?
#
loop_
_entity_poly.entity_id
_entity_poly.type
_entity_poly.pdbx_seq_one_letter_code
_entity_poly.pdbx_strand_id
1 'polypeptide(L)'
;MKVLLTSTSFQDTPGKHQELLKEQGYSIDILRGPIIESELIPIIKNYDAVICGDDEYSRKVLTLGKQGKLKYISKYGVGLDKIDLIAAKELNIPVSNCPGVNQVSVSEHVLALLLSFEKNIHLQYQTTQQGSWKRLIGNEIFGKTIGIIGLGSVGKELAKKSNALGLSVLAFDIQKDNKFLENNKEVDFVDNINQIYHKADYISLHVPHNKHTEYLINHDVVFNKLKRQPIIINTSRGMLVEVDAIIKGLKNSNIRGYLTDVLITEPISSNEKLIGMDNIIITPHVGSRTYQSVEKQGLMAVKNLLKMIHE
;
A
#
# COMPACT_ATOMS: atom_id res chain seq x y z
N MET A 1 31.43 -7.47 2.23
CA MET A 1 30.38 -6.49 2.55
C MET A 1 29.39 -7.15 3.51
N LYS A 2 28.91 -6.41 4.52
CA LYS A 2 27.92 -6.89 5.48
C LYS A 2 26.57 -6.21 5.20
N VAL A 3 25.52 -7.01 4.94
CA VAL A 3 24.19 -6.55 4.56
C VAL A 3 23.19 -6.88 5.66
N LEU A 4 22.35 -5.93 6.03
CA LEU A 4 21.18 -6.15 6.88
C LEU A 4 19.94 -6.37 6.00
N LEU A 5 19.26 -7.50 6.19
CA LEU A 5 18.02 -7.85 5.50
C LEU A 5 16.86 -7.81 6.52
N THR A 6 15.90 -6.90 6.34
CA THR A 6 14.79 -6.72 7.28
C THR A 6 13.41 -7.03 6.69
N SER A 7 13.28 -7.07 5.36
CA SER A 7 12.00 -7.36 4.71
C SER A 7 11.52 -8.80 4.98
N THR A 8 10.40 -8.93 5.71
CA THR A 8 9.84 -10.23 6.14
C THR A 8 9.39 -11.09 4.97
N SER A 9 8.69 -10.54 3.98
CA SER A 9 8.24 -11.31 2.82
C SER A 9 9.38 -11.79 1.93
N PHE A 10 10.48 -11.02 1.84
CA PHE A 10 11.72 -11.47 1.19
C PHE A 10 12.30 -12.70 1.89
N GLN A 11 12.28 -12.69 3.23
CA GLN A 11 12.82 -13.78 4.05
C GLN A 11 11.96 -15.04 3.98
N ASP A 12 10.64 -14.88 4.06
CA ASP A 12 9.69 -15.99 4.23
C ASP A 12 9.35 -16.72 2.93
N THR A 13 9.62 -16.11 1.77
CA THR A 13 9.26 -16.68 0.47
C THR A 13 10.50 -17.15 -0.26
N PRO A 14 10.74 -18.46 -0.39
CA PRO A 14 11.84 -18.98 -1.20
C PRO A 14 11.71 -18.54 -2.67
N GLY A 15 12.85 -18.26 -3.32
CA GLY A 15 12.87 -17.89 -4.73
C GLY A 15 14.19 -17.34 -5.23
N LYS A 16 14.24 -17.01 -6.51
CA LYS A 16 15.44 -16.53 -7.23
C LYS A 16 16.07 -15.28 -6.59
N HIS A 17 15.29 -14.47 -5.90
CA HIS A 17 15.80 -13.27 -5.21
C HIS A 17 16.72 -13.62 -4.04
N GLN A 18 16.43 -14.71 -3.29
CA GLN A 18 17.29 -15.20 -2.23
C GLN A 18 18.55 -15.87 -2.79
N GLU A 19 18.39 -16.62 -3.89
CA GLU A 19 19.52 -17.25 -4.59
C GLU A 19 20.48 -16.17 -5.10
N LEU A 20 19.97 -15.17 -5.82
CA LEU A 20 20.75 -14.06 -6.33
C LEU A 20 21.53 -13.31 -5.22
N LEU A 21 20.90 -13.09 -4.06
CA LEU A 21 21.56 -12.43 -2.93
C LEU A 21 22.67 -13.30 -2.33
N LYS A 22 22.45 -14.62 -2.20
CA LYS A 22 23.44 -15.58 -1.70
C LYS A 22 24.66 -15.71 -2.62
N GLU A 23 24.46 -15.71 -3.93
CA GLU A 23 25.51 -15.78 -4.94
C GLU A 23 26.53 -14.64 -4.82
N GLN A 24 26.17 -13.52 -4.20
CA GLN A 24 27.08 -12.38 -4.01
C GLN A 24 28.16 -12.63 -2.94
N GLY A 25 28.05 -13.67 -2.13
CA GLY A 25 29.00 -13.98 -1.07
C GLY A 25 29.08 -12.94 0.05
N TYR A 26 28.03 -12.10 0.23
CA TYR A 26 27.97 -11.13 1.31
C TYR A 26 27.65 -11.79 2.65
N SER A 27 28.17 -11.21 3.74
CA SER A 27 27.70 -11.55 5.09
C SER A 27 26.32 -10.93 5.31
N ILE A 28 25.29 -11.74 5.51
CA ILE A 28 23.89 -11.27 5.62
C ILE A 28 23.42 -11.55 7.04
N ASP A 29 23.06 -10.46 7.75
CA ASP A 29 22.31 -10.56 9.01
C ASP A 29 20.83 -10.36 8.72
N ILE A 30 20.00 -11.22 9.31
CA ILE A 30 18.55 -11.22 9.10
C ILE A 30 17.87 -10.76 10.38
N LEU A 31 17.07 -9.70 10.29
CA LEU A 31 16.15 -9.25 11.34
C LEU A 31 14.73 -9.16 10.81
N ARG A 32 13.76 -9.31 11.68
CA ARG A 32 12.33 -9.24 11.29
C ARG A 32 11.83 -7.81 11.41
N GLY A 33 11.62 -7.16 10.28
CA GLY A 33 10.99 -5.84 10.23
C GLY A 33 9.45 -5.88 10.37
N PRO A 34 8.78 -4.72 10.45
CA PRO A 34 9.38 -3.38 10.45
C PRO A 34 10.17 -3.09 11.73
N ILE A 35 11.33 -2.45 11.60
CA ILE A 35 12.20 -2.09 12.72
C ILE A 35 12.07 -0.59 12.99
N ILE A 36 11.83 -0.21 14.23
CA ILE A 36 11.68 1.18 14.64
C ILE A 36 13.05 1.86 14.86
N GLU A 37 13.07 3.20 14.87
CA GLU A 37 14.29 4.00 15.03
C GLU A 37 15.17 3.54 16.21
N SER A 38 14.55 3.32 17.37
CA SER A 38 15.29 2.97 18.61
C SER A 38 16.03 1.62 18.52
N GLU A 39 15.53 0.69 17.71
CA GLU A 39 16.15 -0.62 17.47
C GLU A 39 17.22 -0.58 16.37
N LEU A 40 17.09 0.32 15.39
CA LEU A 40 18.11 0.51 14.34
C LEU A 40 19.35 1.25 14.85
N ILE A 41 19.19 2.23 15.74
CA ILE A 41 20.27 3.06 16.26
C ILE A 41 21.47 2.25 16.79
N PRO A 42 21.31 1.21 17.60
CA PRO A 42 22.46 0.48 18.17
C PRO A 42 23.21 -0.38 17.14
N ILE A 43 22.59 -0.73 16.03
CA ILE A 43 23.12 -1.74 15.11
C ILE A 43 23.54 -1.20 13.74
N ILE A 44 22.91 -0.12 13.24
CA ILE A 44 23.02 0.33 11.86
C ILE A 44 24.44 0.64 11.41
N LYS A 45 25.31 1.10 12.31
CA LYS A 45 26.73 1.42 12.05
C LYS A 45 27.56 0.21 11.64
N ASN A 46 27.07 -1.01 11.88
CA ASN A 46 27.81 -2.25 11.63
C ASN A 46 27.63 -2.79 10.21
N TYR A 47 26.71 -2.23 9.43
CA TYR A 47 26.33 -2.71 8.10
C TYR A 47 26.82 -1.78 7.00
N ASP A 48 27.31 -2.35 5.89
CA ASP A 48 27.70 -1.61 4.68
C ASP A 48 26.47 -1.24 3.84
N ALA A 49 25.44 -2.12 3.83
CA ALA A 49 24.21 -1.94 3.08
C ALA A 49 23.00 -2.52 3.80
N VAL A 50 21.82 -2.08 3.40
CA VAL A 50 20.55 -2.63 3.87
C VAL A 50 19.64 -2.98 2.70
N ILE A 51 18.90 -4.09 2.82
CA ILE A 51 17.70 -4.39 2.04
C ILE A 51 16.54 -4.34 3.01
N CYS A 52 15.81 -3.22 2.99
CA CYS A 52 14.86 -2.87 4.03
C CYS A 52 13.39 -3.01 3.60
N GLY A 53 12.54 -3.36 4.56
CA GLY A 53 11.08 -3.22 4.48
C GLY A 53 10.61 -1.82 4.88
N ASP A 54 9.56 -1.75 5.70
CA ASP A 54 8.99 -0.48 6.20
C ASP A 54 9.63 -0.01 7.52
N ASP A 55 10.95 -0.16 7.61
CA ASP A 55 11.75 0.24 8.77
C ASP A 55 11.99 1.76 8.80
N GLU A 56 12.24 2.32 9.99
CA GLU A 56 12.35 3.77 10.21
C GLU A 56 13.78 4.29 10.05
N TYR A 57 14.12 4.74 8.86
CA TYR A 57 15.41 5.38 8.55
C TYR A 57 15.33 6.90 8.69
N SER A 58 15.21 7.37 9.92
CA SER A 58 15.26 8.80 10.25
C SER A 58 16.65 9.41 10.01
N ARG A 59 16.74 10.74 10.00
CA ARG A 59 18.01 11.48 9.96
C ARG A 59 19.03 10.97 10.97
N LYS A 60 18.58 10.65 12.18
CA LYS A 60 19.45 10.15 13.25
C LYS A 60 20.04 8.79 12.92
N VAL A 61 19.20 7.84 12.45
CA VAL A 61 19.64 6.50 12.02
C VAL A 61 20.64 6.62 10.87
N LEU A 62 20.33 7.43 9.85
CA LEU A 62 21.20 7.62 8.69
C LEU A 62 22.54 8.26 9.06
N THR A 63 22.54 9.26 9.94
CA THR A 63 23.76 9.91 10.42
C THR A 63 24.68 8.92 11.16
N LEU A 64 24.12 8.12 12.08
CA LEU A 64 24.86 7.08 12.78
C LEU A 64 25.36 5.98 11.84
N GLY A 65 24.53 5.58 10.88
CA GLY A 65 24.91 4.63 9.84
C GLY A 65 26.12 5.11 9.02
N LYS A 66 26.09 6.39 8.59
CA LYS A 66 27.19 7.02 7.83
C LYS A 66 28.47 7.19 8.62
N GLN A 67 28.37 7.49 9.91
CA GLN A 67 29.54 7.51 10.82
C GLN A 67 30.14 6.11 11.02
N GLY A 68 29.37 5.04 10.78
CA GLY A 68 29.83 3.67 10.73
C GLY A 68 30.22 3.24 9.31
N LYS A 69 29.52 2.25 8.77
CA LYS A 69 29.85 1.61 7.49
C LYS A 69 28.78 1.80 6.42
N LEU A 70 27.60 2.36 6.75
CA LEU A 70 26.45 2.40 5.85
C LEU A 70 26.73 3.24 4.60
N LYS A 71 26.58 2.61 3.44
CA LYS A 71 26.80 3.20 2.13
C LYS A 71 25.57 3.15 1.24
N TYR A 72 24.71 2.11 1.36
CA TYR A 72 23.62 1.83 0.41
C TYR A 72 22.34 1.41 1.12
N ILE A 73 21.21 1.91 0.61
CA ILE A 73 19.87 1.50 1.05
C ILE A 73 19.09 1.02 -0.17
N SER A 74 18.72 -0.25 -0.19
CA SER A 74 17.80 -0.82 -1.16
C SER A 74 16.47 -1.13 -0.49
N LYS A 75 15.45 -0.31 -0.81
CA LYS A 75 14.10 -0.49 -0.30
C LYS A 75 13.39 -1.60 -1.08
N TYR A 76 13.02 -2.67 -0.39
CA TYR A 76 12.10 -3.68 -0.88
C TYR A 76 10.66 -3.13 -0.79
N GLY A 77 10.15 -2.62 -1.91
CA GLY A 77 8.85 -1.95 -2.00
C GLY A 77 8.90 -0.63 -2.75
N VAL A 78 7.75 0.01 -2.90
CA VAL A 78 7.61 1.26 -3.67
C VAL A 78 7.74 2.50 -2.80
N GLY A 79 7.10 2.51 -1.62
CA GLY A 79 7.04 3.67 -0.74
C GLY A 79 8.38 3.97 -0.06
N LEU A 80 8.74 5.25 0.02
CA LEU A 80 9.96 5.75 0.64
C LEU A 80 9.68 6.64 1.86
N ASP A 81 8.45 6.66 2.31
CA ASP A 81 7.94 7.56 3.37
C ASP A 81 8.56 7.30 4.76
N LYS A 82 9.14 6.11 4.98
CA LYS A 82 9.88 5.75 6.20
C LYS A 82 11.39 6.06 6.14
N ILE A 83 11.87 6.66 5.05
CA ILE A 83 13.29 7.02 4.86
C ILE A 83 13.40 8.53 4.69
N ASP A 84 14.20 9.19 5.53
CA ASP A 84 14.53 10.62 5.34
C ASP A 84 15.44 10.80 4.11
N LEU A 85 14.80 10.99 2.96
CA LEU A 85 15.50 11.14 1.68
C LEU A 85 16.36 12.40 1.62
N ILE A 86 16.03 13.46 2.38
CA ILE A 86 16.82 14.69 2.45
C ILE A 86 18.12 14.38 3.17
N ALA A 87 18.04 13.74 4.33
CA ALA A 87 19.23 13.31 5.08
C ALA A 87 20.08 12.31 4.30
N ALA A 88 19.45 11.33 3.63
CA ALA A 88 20.18 10.36 2.81
C ALA A 88 21.00 11.03 1.71
N LYS A 89 20.42 12.03 1.01
CA LYS A 89 21.09 12.83 -0.02
C LYS A 89 22.25 13.66 0.56
N GLU A 90 22.03 14.37 1.66
CA GLU A 90 23.06 15.18 2.33
C GLU A 90 24.25 14.32 2.81
N LEU A 91 23.96 13.10 3.28
CA LEU A 91 24.96 12.14 3.75
C LEU A 91 25.60 11.31 2.61
N ASN A 92 25.22 11.55 1.36
CA ASN A 92 25.66 10.74 0.22
C ASN A 92 25.44 9.23 0.46
N ILE A 93 24.22 8.87 0.87
CA ILE A 93 23.75 7.49 0.95
C ILE A 93 22.70 7.30 -0.15
N PRO A 94 23.02 6.63 -1.27
CA PRO A 94 22.06 6.34 -2.32
C PRO A 94 20.95 5.42 -1.81
N VAL A 95 19.71 5.76 -2.19
CA VAL A 95 18.50 5.00 -1.86
C VAL A 95 17.82 4.58 -3.16
N SER A 96 17.49 3.31 -3.26
CA SER A 96 16.69 2.76 -4.36
C SER A 96 15.39 2.15 -3.85
N ASN A 97 14.38 2.00 -4.73
CA ASN A 97 13.12 1.34 -4.44
C ASN A 97 12.69 0.44 -5.62
N CYS A 98 11.54 -0.23 -5.51
CA CYS A 98 11.05 -1.20 -6.47
C CYS A 98 9.72 -0.74 -7.13
N PRO A 99 9.72 0.27 -8.01
CA PRO A 99 8.51 0.70 -8.69
C PRO A 99 8.04 -0.32 -9.75
N GLY A 100 6.73 -0.38 -9.98
CA GLY A 100 6.16 -1.12 -11.10
C GLY A 100 6.22 -2.65 -11.01
N VAL A 101 6.32 -3.23 -9.81
CA VAL A 101 6.42 -4.69 -9.63
C VAL A 101 5.25 -5.31 -8.86
N ASN A 102 4.45 -4.51 -8.17
CA ASN A 102 3.38 -4.98 -7.29
C ASN A 102 1.96 -4.60 -7.73
N GLN A 103 1.81 -3.86 -8.84
CA GLN A 103 0.51 -3.30 -9.27
C GLN A 103 -0.56 -4.37 -9.51
N VAL A 104 -0.19 -5.53 -10.05
CA VAL A 104 -1.13 -6.64 -10.28
C VAL A 104 -1.66 -7.13 -8.94
N SER A 105 -0.77 -7.44 -8.00
CA SER A 105 -1.15 -7.95 -6.67
C SER A 105 -2.02 -6.97 -5.90
N VAL A 106 -1.64 -5.69 -5.86
CA VAL A 106 -2.39 -4.67 -5.11
C VAL A 106 -3.76 -4.42 -5.74
N SER A 107 -3.86 -4.35 -7.08
CA SER A 107 -5.15 -4.18 -7.75
C SER A 107 -6.09 -5.36 -7.53
N GLU A 108 -5.57 -6.59 -7.48
CA GLU A 108 -6.34 -7.79 -7.16
C GLU A 108 -6.79 -7.80 -5.69
N HIS A 109 -5.93 -7.33 -4.78
CA HIS A 109 -6.28 -7.19 -3.37
C HIS A 109 -7.43 -6.20 -3.15
N VAL A 110 -7.41 -5.05 -3.86
CA VAL A 110 -8.54 -4.09 -3.86
C VAL A 110 -9.85 -4.77 -4.26
N LEU A 111 -9.84 -5.52 -5.36
CA LEU A 111 -11.01 -6.24 -5.85
C LEU A 111 -11.45 -7.36 -4.89
N ALA A 112 -10.50 -8.06 -4.28
CA ALA A 112 -10.78 -9.08 -3.27
C ALA A 112 -11.47 -8.49 -2.04
N LEU A 113 -11.00 -7.36 -1.52
CA LEU A 113 -11.64 -6.62 -0.43
C LEU A 113 -13.06 -6.19 -0.82
N LEU A 114 -13.22 -5.58 -2.00
CA LEU A 114 -14.50 -5.11 -2.49
C LEU A 114 -15.50 -6.28 -2.64
N LEU A 115 -15.12 -7.35 -3.30
CA LEU A 115 -15.98 -8.53 -3.49
C LEU A 115 -16.28 -9.24 -2.17
N SER A 116 -15.31 -9.33 -1.27
CA SER A 116 -15.52 -9.90 0.07
C SER A 116 -16.57 -9.12 0.85
N PHE A 117 -16.53 -7.79 0.78
CA PHE A 117 -17.49 -6.92 1.43
C PHE A 117 -18.88 -7.01 0.78
N GLU A 118 -18.98 -6.80 -0.53
CA GLU A 118 -20.27 -6.77 -1.24
C GLU A 118 -21.00 -8.13 -1.23
N LYS A 119 -20.27 -9.23 -1.17
CA LYS A 119 -20.82 -10.59 -1.06
C LYS A 119 -20.89 -11.11 0.38
N ASN A 120 -20.53 -10.31 1.39
CA ASN A 120 -20.45 -10.72 2.80
C ASN A 120 -19.59 -11.97 3.03
N ILE A 121 -18.56 -12.22 2.20
CA ILE A 121 -17.77 -13.46 2.27
C ILE A 121 -17.11 -13.60 3.64
N HIS A 122 -16.49 -12.52 4.14
CA HIS A 122 -15.81 -12.49 5.44
C HIS A 122 -16.73 -12.82 6.60
N LEU A 123 -17.96 -12.28 6.61
CA LEU A 123 -18.96 -12.56 7.66
C LEU A 123 -19.53 -13.97 7.55
N GLN A 124 -19.86 -14.42 6.34
CA GLN A 124 -20.39 -15.76 6.10
C GLN A 124 -19.35 -16.82 6.43
N TYR A 125 -18.09 -16.60 6.09
CA TYR A 125 -16.98 -17.47 6.50
C TYR A 125 -16.90 -17.60 8.02
N GLN A 126 -16.88 -16.49 8.76
CA GLN A 126 -16.81 -16.51 10.23
C GLN A 126 -17.99 -17.27 10.85
N THR A 127 -19.21 -17.01 10.40
CA THR A 127 -20.40 -17.66 10.97
C THR A 127 -20.46 -19.15 10.66
N THR A 128 -20.06 -19.58 9.45
CA THR A 128 -20.03 -21.01 9.10
C THR A 128 -18.94 -21.76 9.86
N GLN A 129 -17.78 -21.15 10.14
CA GLN A 129 -16.77 -21.77 11.01
C GLN A 129 -17.28 -22.00 12.46
N GLN A 130 -18.27 -21.21 12.88
CA GLN A 130 -18.95 -21.36 14.18
C GLN A 130 -20.17 -22.27 14.13
N GLY A 131 -20.37 -23.01 13.02
CA GLY A 131 -21.51 -23.93 12.85
C GLY A 131 -22.84 -23.25 12.51
N SER A 132 -22.87 -21.97 12.25
CA SER A 132 -24.08 -21.25 11.83
C SER A 132 -24.28 -21.33 10.31
N TRP A 133 -25.54 -21.50 9.89
CA TRP A 133 -25.91 -21.54 8.45
C TRP A 133 -26.72 -20.30 8.06
N LYS A 134 -26.25 -19.11 8.46
CA LYS A 134 -26.90 -17.84 8.15
C LYS A 134 -26.54 -17.40 6.72
N ARG A 135 -27.54 -17.27 5.84
CA ARG A 135 -27.38 -16.84 4.46
C ARG A 135 -27.60 -15.34 4.35
N LEU A 136 -26.52 -14.57 4.26
CA LEU A 136 -26.57 -13.11 4.10
C LEU A 136 -26.76 -12.75 2.62
N ILE A 137 -27.60 -11.75 2.34
CA ILE A 137 -27.80 -11.23 1.00
C ILE A 137 -26.72 -10.16 0.75
N GLY A 138 -26.00 -10.30 -0.37
CA GLY A 138 -25.00 -9.34 -0.82
C GLY A 138 -25.47 -8.48 -1.98
N ASN A 139 -24.57 -7.64 -2.51
CA ASN A 139 -24.82 -6.80 -3.67
C ASN A 139 -23.97 -7.25 -4.87
N GLU A 140 -24.39 -6.86 -6.08
CA GLU A 140 -23.60 -6.95 -7.30
C GLU A 140 -22.78 -5.67 -7.49
N ILE A 141 -21.56 -5.83 -8.01
CA ILE A 141 -20.71 -4.70 -8.40
C ILE A 141 -20.93 -4.29 -9.86
N PHE A 142 -21.54 -5.15 -10.65
CA PHE A 142 -21.84 -4.90 -12.07
C PHE A 142 -22.70 -3.64 -12.25
N GLY A 143 -22.33 -2.77 -13.19
CA GLY A 143 -23.00 -1.51 -13.45
C GLY A 143 -22.80 -0.41 -12.42
N LYS A 144 -22.01 -0.67 -11.36
CA LYS A 144 -21.61 0.35 -10.37
C LYS A 144 -20.42 1.18 -10.87
N THR A 145 -20.18 2.30 -10.23
CA THR A 145 -19.08 3.21 -10.57
C THR A 145 -17.97 3.14 -9.53
N ILE A 146 -16.75 2.84 -9.99
CA ILE A 146 -15.55 2.96 -9.17
C ILE A 146 -14.80 4.24 -9.51
N GLY A 147 -14.53 5.08 -8.49
CA GLY A 147 -13.66 6.24 -8.57
C GLY A 147 -12.24 5.87 -8.14
N ILE A 148 -11.28 6.04 -9.01
CA ILE A 148 -9.86 5.76 -8.77
C ILE A 148 -9.13 7.07 -8.58
N ILE A 149 -8.63 7.33 -7.36
CA ILE A 149 -7.84 8.51 -7.05
C ILE A 149 -6.36 8.12 -7.03
N GLY A 150 -5.64 8.57 -8.07
CA GLY A 150 -4.28 8.15 -8.39
C GLY A 150 -4.25 7.15 -9.54
N LEU A 151 -3.93 7.61 -10.77
CA LEU A 151 -3.86 6.79 -11.98
C LEU A 151 -2.41 6.37 -12.31
N GLY A 152 -1.63 6.06 -11.26
CA GLY A 152 -0.32 5.44 -11.36
C GLY A 152 -0.38 3.96 -11.76
N SER A 153 0.69 3.19 -11.54
CA SER A 153 0.75 1.77 -11.96
C SER A 153 -0.38 0.92 -11.39
N VAL A 154 -0.69 1.06 -10.10
CA VAL A 154 -1.79 0.31 -9.46
C VAL A 154 -3.15 0.78 -9.95
N GLY A 155 -3.39 2.10 -10.00
CA GLY A 155 -4.67 2.66 -10.46
C GLY A 155 -4.99 2.26 -11.90
N LYS A 156 -4.02 2.27 -12.80
CA LYS A 156 -4.17 1.80 -14.18
C LYS A 156 -4.54 0.32 -14.28
N GLU A 157 -3.88 -0.51 -13.48
CA GLU A 157 -4.17 -1.94 -13.46
C GLU A 157 -5.54 -2.23 -12.86
N LEU A 158 -5.92 -1.50 -11.79
CA LEU A 158 -7.26 -1.57 -11.21
C LEU A 158 -8.33 -1.11 -12.21
N ALA A 159 -8.10 -0.03 -12.94
CA ALA A 159 -9.04 0.49 -13.93
C ALA A 159 -9.40 -0.57 -14.98
N LYS A 160 -8.39 -1.25 -15.56
CA LYS A 160 -8.59 -2.33 -16.54
C LYS A 160 -9.40 -3.49 -15.95
N LYS A 161 -9.03 -3.96 -14.77
CA LYS A 161 -9.71 -5.08 -14.11
C LYS A 161 -11.15 -4.72 -13.71
N SER A 162 -11.37 -3.50 -13.22
CA SER A 162 -12.69 -3.01 -12.83
C SER A 162 -13.63 -2.94 -14.03
N ASN A 163 -13.15 -2.42 -15.15
CA ASN A 163 -13.92 -2.39 -16.38
C ASN A 163 -14.26 -3.79 -16.89
N ALA A 164 -13.30 -4.72 -16.86
CA ALA A 164 -13.54 -6.14 -17.25
C ALA A 164 -14.58 -6.84 -16.35
N LEU A 165 -14.77 -6.37 -15.11
CA LEU A 165 -15.82 -6.83 -14.19
C LEU A 165 -17.16 -6.09 -14.36
N GLY A 166 -17.28 -5.20 -15.36
CA GLY A 166 -18.50 -4.46 -15.65
C GLY A 166 -18.75 -3.24 -14.79
N LEU A 167 -17.71 -2.72 -14.12
CA LEU A 167 -17.78 -1.42 -13.43
C LEU A 167 -17.53 -0.27 -14.42
N SER A 168 -18.24 0.83 -14.25
CA SER A 168 -17.84 2.12 -14.86
C SER A 168 -16.67 2.69 -14.08
N VAL A 169 -15.64 3.21 -14.77
CA VAL A 169 -14.42 3.68 -14.14
C VAL A 169 -14.28 5.19 -14.31
N LEU A 170 -14.26 5.92 -13.20
CA LEU A 170 -13.85 7.32 -13.14
C LEU A 170 -12.44 7.39 -12.55
N ALA A 171 -11.52 8.10 -13.19
CA ALA A 171 -10.16 8.24 -12.73
C ALA A 171 -9.75 9.70 -12.56
N PHE A 172 -9.03 9.99 -11.49
CA PHE A 172 -8.41 11.30 -11.24
C PHE A 172 -6.94 11.15 -10.89
N ASP A 173 -6.11 11.96 -11.48
CA ASP A 173 -4.70 12.12 -11.11
C ASP A 173 -4.28 13.57 -11.36
N ILE A 174 -3.22 14.02 -10.69
CA ILE A 174 -2.60 15.34 -10.96
C ILE A 174 -1.88 15.37 -12.32
N GLN A 175 -1.52 14.19 -12.85
CA GLN A 175 -0.91 14.02 -14.17
C GLN A 175 -1.77 13.13 -15.04
N LYS A 176 -2.27 13.69 -16.15
CA LYS A 176 -3.06 12.93 -17.13
C LYS A 176 -2.14 12.15 -18.06
N ASP A 177 -2.26 10.82 -18.05
CA ASP A 177 -1.57 9.95 -19.01
C ASP A 177 -2.41 9.74 -20.26
N ASN A 178 -2.26 10.59 -21.26
CA ASN A 178 -3.01 10.52 -22.49
C ASN A 178 -2.79 9.21 -23.25
N LYS A 179 -1.56 8.68 -23.26
CA LYS A 179 -1.25 7.40 -23.91
C LYS A 179 -2.01 6.23 -23.30
N PHE A 180 -2.13 6.21 -21.97
CA PHE A 180 -2.94 5.21 -21.28
C PHE A 180 -4.42 5.35 -21.65
N LEU A 181 -4.97 6.55 -21.61
CA LEU A 181 -6.38 6.83 -21.87
C LEU A 181 -6.77 6.57 -23.33
N GLU A 182 -5.91 6.85 -24.29
CA GLU A 182 -6.11 6.52 -25.70
C GLU A 182 -6.28 5.01 -25.94
N ASN A 183 -5.57 4.19 -25.15
CA ASN A 183 -5.64 2.73 -25.23
C ASN A 183 -6.70 2.10 -24.30
N ASN A 184 -7.35 2.88 -23.44
CA ASN A 184 -8.37 2.42 -22.49
C ASN A 184 -9.51 3.45 -22.45
N LYS A 185 -10.24 3.56 -23.56
CA LYS A 185 -11.29 4.57 -23.77
C LYS A 185 -12.49 4.43 -22.84
N GLU A 186 -12.62 3.28 -22.19
CA GLU A 186 -13.62 2.96 -21.18
C GLU A 186 -13.30 3.57 -19.81
N VAL A 187 -12.13 4.21 -19.65
CA VAL A 187 -11.75 4.91 -18.43
C VAL A 187 -12.03 6.40 -18.59
N ASP A 188 -13.03 6.89 -17.88
CA ASP A 188 -13.38 8.31 -17.87
C ASP A 188 -12.44 9.08 -16.94
N PHE A 189 -11.50 9.83 -17.52
CA PHE A 189 -10.64 10.72 -16.74
C PHE A 189 -11.38 12.01 -16.39
N VAL A 190 -11.39 12.37 -15.10
CA VAL A 190 -12.03 13.60 -14.61
C VAL A 190 -10.97 14.61 -14.15
N ASP A 191 -11.16 15.87 -14.55
CA ASP A 191 -10.23 16.96 -14.21
C ASP A 191 -10.47 17.53 -12.79
N ASN A 192 -11.55 17.10 -12.11
CA ASN A 192 -11.90 17.55 -10.77
C ASN A 192 -12.31 16.33 -9.91
N ILE A 193 -11.59 16.12 -8.83
CA ILE A 193 -11.80 15.03 -7.87
C ILE A 193 -13.24 15.00 -7.30
N ASN A 194 -13.91 16.15 -7.21
CA ASN A 194 -15.31 16.23 -6.75
C ASN A 194 -16.27 15.43 -7.65
N GLN A 195 -15.94 15.20 -8.92
CA GLN A 195 -16.76 14.35 -9.79
C GLN A 195 -16.75 12.89 -9.31
N ILE A 196 -15.62 12.41 -8.76
CA ILE A 196 -15.54 11.10 -8.10
C ILE A 196 -16.40 11.10 -6.84
N TYR A 197 -16.25 12.09 -5.96
CA TYR A 197 -17.04 12.21 -4.72
C TYR A 197 -18.56 12.24 -4.95
N HIS A 198 -18.98 12.79 -6.08
CA HIS A 198 -20.41 12.89 -6.40
C HIS A 198 -20.99 11.64 -7.09
N LYS A 199 -20.19 10.89 -7.84
CA LYS A 199 -20.71 9.86 -8.75
C LYS A 199 -20.31 8.43 -8.37
N ALA A 200 -19.23 8.25 -7.60
CA ALA A 200 -18.70 6.92 -7.34
C ALA A 200 -19.50 6.18 -6.25
N ASP A 201 -19.74 4.89 -6.50
CA ASP A 201 -20.24 3.93 -5.51
C ASP A 201 -19.09 3.34 -4.69
N TYR A 202 -17.89 3.33 -5.27
CA TYR A 202 -16.62 2.87 -4.66
C TYR A 202 -15.55 3.91 -4.91
N ILE A 203 -14.75 4.24 -3.90
CA ILE A 203 -13.63 5.19 -4.03
C ILE A 203 -12.36 4.48 -3.58
N SER A 204 -11.42 4.28 -4.50
CA SER A 204 -10.15 3.60 -4.23
C SER A 204 -8.97 4.57 -4.32
N LEU A 205 -8.11 4.53 -3.27
CA LEU A 205 -7.00 5.47 -3.11
C LEU A 205 -5.68 4.83 -3.53
N HIS A 206 -4.98 5.48 -4.49
CA HIS A 206 -3.70 5.02 -5.06
C HIS A 206 -2.68 6.15 -5.20
N VAL A 207 -2.75 7.12 -4.31
CA VAL A 207 -1.80 8.23 -4.23
C VAL A 207 -0.77 8.02 -3.11
N PRO A 208 0.45 8.57 -3.21
CA PRO A 208 1.39 8.57 -2.10
C PRO A 208 0.90 9.51 -0.97
N HIS A 209 1.33 9.25 0.26
CA HIS A 209 1.17 10.19 1.36
C HIS A 209 2.16 11.35 1.22
N ASN A 210 1.66 12.57 1.27
CA ASN A 210 2.40 13.83 1.35
C ASN A 210 1.48 14.94 1.88
N LYS A 211 2.01 16.15 2.08
CA LYS A 211 1.25 17.31 2.61
C LYS A 211 -0.04 17.67 1.84
N HIS A 212 -0.18 17.26 0.58
CA HIS A 212 -1.37 17.55 -0.25
C HIS A 212 -2.38 16.40 -0.24
N THR A 213 -1.97 15.21 0.17
CA THR A 213 -2.80 14.00 0.20
C THR A 213 -3.09 13.52 1.62
N GLU A 214 -2.47 14.13 2.63
CA GLU A 214 -2.79 13.88 4.03
C GLU A 214 -4.25 14.19 4.30
N TYR A 215 -4.95 13.23 4.88
CA TYR A 215 -6.40 13.28 5.13
C TYR A 215 -7.21 13.70 3.89
N LEU A 216 -6.85 13.14 2.73
CA LEU A 216 -7.57 13.36 1.48
C LEU A 216 -9.07 13.01 1.62
N ILE A 217 -9.37 11.95 2.39
CA ILE A 217 -10.71 11.61 2.84
C ILE A 217 -10.85 12.07 4.30
N ASN A 218 -11.35 13.27 4.47
CA ASN A 218 -11.53 13.93 5.77
C ASN A 218 -13.01 14.19 6.06
N HIS A 219 -13.27 14.85 7.18
CA HIS A 219 -14.62 15.19 7.63
C HIS A 219 -15.42 15.99 6.56
N ASP A 220 -14.82 17.00 5.92
CA ASP A 220 -15.49 17.79 4.89
C ASP A 220 -15.89 16.92 3.68
N VAL A 221 -15.00 16.04 3.24
CA VAL A 221 -15.30 15.12 2.14
C VAL A 221 -16.45 14.19 2.53
N VAL A 222 -16.37 13.54 3.68
CA VAL A 222 -17.37 12.53 4.11
C VAL A 222 -18.77 13.15 4.30
N PHE A 223 -18.87 14.34 4.88
CA PHE A 223 -20.16 14.91 5.26
C PHE A 223 -20.73 15.90 4.24
N ASN A 224 -19.88 16.57 3.47
CA ASN A 224 -20.34 17.65 2.58
C ASN A 224 -20.21 17.31 1.09
N LYS A 225 -19.21 16.48 0.70
CA LYS A 225 -18.91 16.22 -0.72
C LYS A 225 -19.43 14.89 -1.24
N LEU A 226 -19.45 13.83 -0.44
CA LEU A 226 -20.00 12.55 -0.89
C LEU A 226 -21.50 12.65 -1.13
N LYS A 227 -21.96 12.17 -2.31
CA LYS A 227 -23.39 12.20 -2.69
C LYS A 227 -24.01 10.80 -2.80
N ARG A 228 -23.18 9.76 -2.79
CA ARG A 228 -23.63 8.36 -2.91
C ARG A 228 -22.96 7.52 -1.83
N GLN A 229 -23.38 7.42 -0.69
CA GLN A 229 -22.84 6.57 0.39
C GLN A 229 -21.77 5.52 -0.06
N PRO A 230 -20.58 5.93 -0.57
CA PRO A 230 -19.64 5.00 -1.20
C PRO A 230 -18.99 4.08 -0.18
N ILE A 231 -18.38 3.00 -0.69
CA ILE A 231 -17.35 2.27 0.05
C ILE A 231 -16.01 2.92 -0.24
N ILE A 232 -15.24 3.24 0.80
CA ILE A 232 -13.88 3.78 0.68
C ILE A 232 -12.90 2.61 0.77
N ILE A 233 -11.94 2.55 -0.16
CA ILE A 233 -10.91 1.49 -0.22
C ILE A 233 -9.53 2.13 -0.16
N ASN A 234 -8.72 1.76 0.83
CA ASN A 234 -7.38 2.30 1.01
C ASN A 234 -6.33 1.19 1.12
N THR A 235 -5.57 1.01 0.06
CA THR A 235 -4.41 0.09 0.00
C THR A 235 -3.10 0.84 -0.22
N SER A 236 -3.09 2.14 0.09
CA SER A 236 -1.93 3.02 -0.12
C SER A 236 -1.25 3.38 1.20
N ARG A 237 -1.77 4.35 1.96
CA ARG A 237 -1.25 4.77 3.26
C ARG A 237 -2.38 5.18 4.20
N GLY A 238 -2.27 4.80 5.49
CA GLY A 238 -3.28 5.12 6.50
C GLY A 238 -3.57 6.61 6.64
N MET A 239 -2.54 7.45 6.56
CA MET A 239 -2.64 8.92 6.66
C MET A 239 -3.44 9.60 5.53
N LEU A 240 -3.85 8.89 4.49
CA LEU A 240 -4.75 9.44 3.46
C LEU A 240 -6.18 9.63 3.98
N VAL A 241 -6.52 9.02 5.10
CA VAL A 241 -7.89 8.95 5.61
C VAL A 241 -7.93 9.39 7.06
N GLU A 242 -8.82 10.33 7.37
CA GLU A 242 -9.13 10.74 8.75
C GLU A 242 -10.04 9.69 9.39
N VAL A 243 -9.48 8.84 10.27
CA VAL A 243 -10.17 7.69 10.88
C VAL A 243 -11.46 8.11 11.61
N ASP A 244 -11.44 9.21 12.35
CA ASP A 244 -12.63 9.69 13.08
C ASP A 244 -13.75 10.14 12.13
N ALA A 245 -13.42 10.68 10.95
CA ALA A 245 -14.39 11.00 9.91
C ALA A 245 -15.04 9.73 9.33
N ILE A 246 -14.26 8.69 9.10
CA ILE A 246 -14.74 7.37 8.65
C ILE A 246 -15.73 6.78 9.67
N ILE A 247 -15.32 6.70 10.94
CA ILE A 247 -16.18 6.14 12.01
C ILE A 247 -17.51 6.88 12.12
N LYS A 248 -17.46 8.22 12.11
CA LYS A 248 -18.69 9.04 12.13
C LYS A 248 -19.50 8.87 10.85
N GLY A 249 -18.84 8.80 9.70
CA GLY A 249 -19.49 8.61 8.40
C GLY A 249 -20.21 7.27 8.29
N LEU A 250 -19.66 6.19 8.83
CA LEU A 250 -20.31 4.88 8.93
C LEU A 250 -21.54 4.94 9.85
N LYS A 251 -21.41 5.53 11.03
CA LYS A 251 -22.52 5.68 11.99
C LYS A 251 -23.69 6.51 11.45
N ASN A 252 -23.39 7.51 10.64
CA ASN A 252 -24.39 8.42 10.07
C ASN A 252 -24.83 8.00 8.65
N SER A 253 -24.37 6.85 8.15
CA SER A 253 -24.66 6.34 6.80
C SER A 253 -24.24 7.28 5.67
N ASN A 254 -23.20 8.10 5.87
CA ASN A 254 -22.57 8.87 4.79
C ASN A 254 -21.69 7.99 3.88
N ILE A 255 -21.16 6.91 4.44
CA ILE A 255 -20.43 5.86 3.72
C ILE A 255 -20.98 4.49 4.14
N ARG A 256 -20.92 3.51 3.23
CA ARG A 256 -21.38 2.13 3.51
C ARG A 256 -20.31 1.24 4.14
N GLY A 257 -19.05 1.50 3.85
CA GLY A 257 -17.95 0.68 4.32
C GLY A 257 -16.59 1.35 4.18
N TYR A 258 -15.62 0.84 4.94
CA TYR A 258 -14.21 1.18 4.82
C TYR A 258 -13.37 -0.09 4.74
N LEU A 259 -12.67 -0.28 3.62
CA LEU A 259 -11.84 -1.45 3.35
C LEU A 259 -10.39 -0.99 3.29
N THR A 260 -9.56 -1.48 4.19
CA THR A 260 -8.18 -0.98 4.27
C THR A 260 -7.17 -2.10 4.44
N ASP A 261 -6.04 -1.95 3.75
CA ASP A 261 -4.86 -2.80 3.93
C ASP A 261 -3.78 -2.07 4.74
N VAL A 262 -4.03 -0.80 5.11
CA VAL A 262 -3.03 0.07 5.74
C VAL A 262 -3.66 0.85 6.90
N LEU A 263 -2.86 1.10 7.95
CA LEU A 263 -3.26 1.88 9.11
C LEU A 263 -2.29 3.06 9.32
N ILE A 264 -2.69 4.02 10.16
CA ILE A 264 -1.81 5.13 10.58
C ILE A 264 -0.65 4.57 11.40
N THR A 265 -0.96 3.62 12.29
CA THR A 265 0.04 2.93 13.10
C THR A 265 0.06 1.47 12.73
N GLU A 266 1.20 0.99 12.27
CA GLU A 266 1.47 -0.40 11.93
C GLU A 266 2.70 -0.89 12.72
N PRO A 267 2.63 -2.08 13.35
CA PRO A 267 1.52 -3.05 13.41
C PRO A 267 0.27 -2.53 14.16
N ILE A 268 -0.90 -3.17 13.87
CA ILE A 268 -2.17 -2.82 14.49
C ILE A 268 -2.11 -2.92 16.02
N SER A 269 -2.59 -1.88 16.71
CA SER A 269 -2.76 -1.89 18.17
C SER A 269 -4.08 -2.54 18.56
N SER A 270 -4.15 -3.19 19.73
CA SER A 270 -5.40 -3.70 20.30
C SER A 270 -6.43 -2.59 20.56
N ASN A 271 -6.00 -1.33 20.65
CA ASN A 271 -6.85 -0.16 20.86
C ASN A 271 -7.23 0.53 19.55
N GLU A 272 -6.97 -0.09 18.37
CA GLU A 272 -7.35 0.49 17.09
C GLU A 272 -8.87 0.65 17.01
N LYS A 273 -9.33 1.89 16.76
CA LYS A 273 -10.75 2.27 16.78
C LYS A 273 -11.61 1.56 15.72
N LEU A 274 -10.98 1.06 14.67
CA LEU A 274 -11.65 0.38 13.55
C LEU A 274 -11.97 -1.09 13.86
N ILE A 275 -11.38 -1.67 14.90
CA ILE A 275 -11.60 -3.08 15.27
C ILE A 275 -13.04 -3.28 15.74
N GLY A 276 -13.67 -4.37 15.29
CA GLY A 276 -15.00 -4.80 15.74
C GLY A 276 -16.17 -4.06 15.07
N MET A 277 -15.90 -3.27 14.04
CA MET A 277 -16.97 -2.62 13.24
C MET A 277 -17.32 -3.50 12.03
N ASP A 278 -18.57 -3.91 11.89
CA ASP A 278 -19.05 -4.83 10.83
C ASP A 278 -18.85 -4.28 9.40
N ASN A 279 -18.83 -2.96 9.26
CA ASN A 279 -18.70 -2.29 7.97
C ASN A 279 -17.23 -1.99 7.60
N ILE A 280 -16.28 -2.63 8.28
CA ILE A 280 -14.84 -2.42 8.06
C ILE A 280 -14.16 -3.77 7.80
N ILE A 281 -13.32 -3.81 6.78
CA ILE A 281 -12.37 -4.91 6.57
C ILE A 281 -10.96 -4.33 6.68
N ILE A 282 -10.13 -4.93 7.53
CA ILE A 282 -8.73 -4.57 7.70
C ILE A 282 -7.88 -5.79 7.34
N THR A 283 -6.87 -5.59 6.49
CA THR A 283 -5.83 -6.59 6.22
C THR A 283 -4.46 -6.03 6.63
N PRO A 284 -3.51 -6.89 7.04
CA PRO A 284 -2.28 -6.43 7.70
C PRO A 284 -1.16 -6.06 6.71
N HIS A 285 -1.42 -5.09 5.81
CA HIS A 285 -0.50 -4.56 4.79
C HIS A 285 0.08 -5.68 3.90
N VAL A 286 -0.82 -6.46 3.31
CA VAL A 286 -0.48 -7.66 2.51
C VAL A 286 -0.79 -7.53 1.03
N GLY A 287 -1.32 -6.39 0.56
CA GLY A 287 -1.76 -6.21 -0.82
C GLY A 287 -0.70 -6.52 -1.87
N SER A 288 0.59 -6.36 -1.55
CA SER A 288 1.69 -6.74 -2.42
C SER A 288 2.27 -8.13 -2.15
N ARG A 289 1.77 -8.90 -1.17
CA ARG A 289 2.36 -10.17 -0.71
C ARG A 289 1.84 -11.38 -1.48
N THR A 290 2.10 -11.44 -2.77
CA THR A 290 1.93 -12.66 -3.59
C THR A 290 3.30 -13.23 -3.96
N TYR A 291 3.40 -14.53 -4.19
CA TYR A 291 4.66 -15.18 -4.61
C TYR A 291 5.31 -14.45 -5.78
N GLN A 292 4.52 -14.09 -6.79
CA GLN A 292 4.99 -13.40 -7.99
C GLN A 292 5.51 -11.99 -7.69
N SER A 293 4.81 -11.24 -6.84
CA SER A 293 5.22 -9.88 -6.46
C SER A 293 6.44 -9.92 -5.55
N VAL A 294 6.49 -10.84 -4.60
CA VAL A 294 7.64 -11.01 -3.69
C VAL A 294 8.91 -11.32 -4.48
N GLU A 295 8.87 -12.25 -5.42
CA GLU A 295 10.04 -12.58 -6.26
C GLU A 295 10.47 -11.37 -7.10
N LYS A 296 9.54 -10.68 -7.76
CA LYS A 296 9.85 -9.48 -8.58
C LYS A 296 10.45 -8.35 -7.74
N GLN A 297 9.85 -8.05 -6.58
CA GLN A 297 10.36 -7.02 -5.68
C GLN A 297 11.74 -7.40 -5.12
N GLY A 298 11.91 -8.65 -4.71
CA GLY A 298 13.18 -9.16 -4.18
C GLY A 298 14.30 -9.11 -5.20
N LEU A 299 14.05 -9.60 -6.42
CA LEU A 299 15.01 -9.50 -7.52
C LEU A 299 15.38 -8.06 -7.84
N MET A 300 14.40 -7.15 -7.89
CA MET A 300 14.66 -5.73 -8.15
C MET A 300 15.48 -5.11 -7.01
N ALA A 301 15.15 -5.39 -5.75
CA ALA A 301 15.89 -4.85 -4.61
C ALA A 301 17.36 -5.31 -4.61
N VAL A 302 17.62 -6.60 -4.89
CA VAL A 302 19.00 -7.11 -5.00
C VAL A 302 19.73 -6.46 -6.18
N LYS A 303 19.10 -6.41 -7.38
CA LYS A 303 19.70 -5.78 -8.57
C LYS A 303 20.01 -4.30 -8.35
N ASN A 304 19.10 -3.56 -7.69
CA ASN A 304 19.32 -2.16 -7.35
C ASN A 304 20.51 -1.99 -6.39
N LEU A 305 20.63 -2.85 -5.37
CA LEU A 305 21.79 -2.84 -4.48
C LEU A 305 23.08 -3.09 -5.25
N LEU A 306 23.12 -4.11 -6.11
CA LEU A 306 24.30 -4.43 -6.93
C LEU A 306 24.68 -3.28 -7.87
N LYS A 307 23.67 -2.64 -8.48
CA LYS A 307 23.90 -1.48 -9.33
C LYS A 307 24.56 -0.35 -8.56
N MET A 308 24.04 0.02 -7.37
CA MET A 308 24.61 1.08 -6.53
C MET A 308 26.02 0.78 -6.04
N ILE A 309 26.42 -0.51 -5.93
CA ILE A 309 27.78 -0.92 -5.51
C ILE A 309 28.79 -0.78 -6.65
N HIS A 310 28.35 -0.97 -7.90
CA HIS A 310 29.21 -0.99 -9.07
C HIS A 310 29.28 0.34 -9.82
N GLU A 311 28.41 1.31 -9.49
CA GLU A 311 28.47 2.70 -9.94
C GLU A 311 29.34 3.58 -9.02
#